data_706297fd001ef31b5dba73a7c79d4bab
#
_entry.id   706297fd001ef31b5dba73a7c79d4bab
#
_cell.length_a   1.000
_cell.length_b   1.000
_cell.length_c   1.000
_cell.angle_alpha   90.00
_cell.angle_beta   90.00
_cell.angle_gamma   90.00
#
_symmetry.space_group_name_H-M   'P 1'
#
loop_
_entity.id
_entity.type
_entity.pdbx_description
1 polymer ?
#
loop_
_entity_poly.entity_id
_entity_poly.type
_entity_poly.pdbx_seq_one_letter_code
_entity_poly.pdbx_strand_id
1 'polypeptide(L)'
;MWYLILWWYFLWRVQQLNLNLIPTHPDHSAGLGYLEVVHLHFAPLIVASSAIFATAFAENISSGVMKFQALYHLVPTIILIYAVLFICPLYIFSYKLWKTKVRGLNEYMIMAHHYVDAFDRKWLRGENPAGEEQLGTGDIQSLADLNNSVNTINDMRIIPASRKLIISFAVISIIPLLPLLLLKYPLLQIVGTLLNILSGQ
;
A
#
# COMPACT_ATOMS: atom_id res chain seq x y z
N MET A 1 -12.88 -19.95 -4.06
CA MET A 1 -12.20 -19.80 -5.39
C MET A 1 -13.03 -19.05 -6.42
N TRP A 2 -14.32 -19.36 -6.62
CA TRP A 2 -15.19 -18.70 -7.60
C TRP A 2 -15.23 -17.16 -7.43
N TYR A 3 -15.40 -16.65 -6.20
CA TYR A 3 -15.42 -15.21 -5.91
C TYR A 3 -14.12 -14.49 -6.28
N LEU A 4 -12.95 -15.13 -6.15
CA LEU A 4 -11.68 -14.56 -6.59
C LEU A 4 -11.62 -14.42 -8.11
N ILE A 5 -12.06 -15.44 -8.85
CA ILE A 5 -12.09 -15.42 -10.32
C ILE A 5 -13.03 -14.30 -10.80
N LEU A 6 -14.22 -14.18 -10.19
CA LEU A 6 -15.17 -13.11 -10.50
C LEU A 6 -14.58 -11.74 -10.18
N TRP A 7 -13.86 -11.61 -9.06
CA TRP A 7 -13.19 -10.38 -8.68
C TRP A 7 -12.10 -9.98 -9.69
N TRP A 8 -11.25 -10.92 -10.10
CA TRP A 8 -10.25 -10.69 -11.12
C TRP A 8 -10.87 -10.27 -12.45
N TYR A 9 -11.93 -10.96 -12.88
CA TYR A 9 -12.68 -10.60 -14.08
C TYR A 9 -13.29 -9.19 -13.96
N PHE A 10 -13.87 -8.86 -12.82
CA PHE A 10 -14.39 -7.52 -12.55
C PHE A 10 -13.31 -6.45 -12.68
N LEU A 11 -12.16 -6.62 -12.02
CA LEU A 11 -11.04 -5.69 -12.12
C LEU A 11 -10.57 -5.51 -13.56
N TRP A 12 -10.48 -6.60 -14.31
CA TRP A 12 -10.13 -6.57 -15.73
C TRP A 12 -11.13 -5.78 -16.56
N ARG A 13 -12.44 -5.95 -16.31
CA ARG A 13 -13.50 -5.17 -16.97
C ARG A 13 -13.42 -3.69 -16.60
N VAL A 14 -13.25 -3.37 -15.32
CA VAL A 14 -13.11 -1.99 -14.84
C VAL A 14 -11.88 -1.31 -15.46
N GLN A 15 -10.78 -2.03 -15.57
CA GLN A 15 -9.57 -1.50 -16.22
C GLN A 15 -9.82 -1.11 -17.70
N GLN A 16 -10.74 -1.77 -18.41
CA GLN A 16 -11.05 -1.43 -19.80
C GLN A 16 -11.87 -0.14 -19.95
N LEU A 17 -12.54 0.30 -18.90
CA LEU A 17 -13.34 1.53 -18.93
C LEU A 17 -12.45 2.76 -19.09
N ASN A 18 -12.99 3.81 -19.68
CA ASN A 18 -12.32 5.10 -19.73
C ASN A 18 -12.47 5.82 -18.38
N LEU A 19 -11.57 5.49 -17.44
CA LEU A 19 -11.58 6.03 -16.09
C LEU A 19 -11.04 7.48 -16.10
N ASN A 20 -11.79 8.38 -15.47
CA ASN A 20 -11.32 9.75 -15.23
C ASN A 20 -10.41 9.76 -13.99
N LEU A 21 -9.12 9.47 -14.20
CA LEU A 21 -8.11 9.42 -13.15
C LEU A 21 -7.54 10.80 -12.89
N ILE A 22 -7.60 11.25 -11.63
CA ILE A 22 -7.15 12.58 -11.20
C ILE A 22 -5.78 12.45 -10.51
N PRO A 23 -4.69 12.99 -11.10
CA PRO A 23 -3.33 12.79 -10.58
C PRO A 23 -3.09 13.42 -9.21
N THR A 24 -3.83 14.50 -8.86
CA THR A 24 -3.74 15.20 -7.57
C THR A 24 -4.67 14.62 -6.49
N HIS A 25 -5.28 13.44 -6.74
CA HIS A 25 -6.21 12.85 -5.77
C HIS A 25 -5.46 12.46 -4.47
N PRO A 26 -5.99 12.78 -3.27
CA PRO A 26 -5.30 12.60 -1.99
C PRO A 26 -5.05 11.14 -1.58
N ASP A 27 -5.66 10.17 -2.29
CA ASP A 27 -5.40 8.74 -2.06
C ASP A 27 -4.05 8.26 -2.65
N HIS A 28 -3.31 9.13 -3.33
CA HIS A 28 -2.09 8.82 -4.08
C HIS A 28 -2.24 7.66 -5.09
N SER A 29 -3.45 7.43 -5.58
CA SER A 29 -3.79 6.37 -6.54
C SER A 29 -4.79 6.86 -7.59
N ALA A 30 -4.86 8.19 -7.80
CA ALA A 30 -5.71 8.85 -8.78
C ALA A 30 -7.21 8.52 -8.66
N GLY A 31 -7.71 8.23 -7.44
CA GLY A 31 -9.08 7.81 -7.15
C GLY A 31 -9.28 6.29 -7.07
N LEU A 32 -8.24 5.48 -7.34
CA LEU A 32 -8.33 4.01 -7.25
C LEU A 32 -7.95 3.45 -5.86
N GLY A 33 -7.63 4.30 -4.88
CA GLY A 33 -7.27 3.87 -3.53
C GLY A 33 -8.36 3.07 -2.82
N TYR A 34 -9.63 3.27 -3.19
CA TYR A 34 -10.75 2.48 -2.65
C TYR A 34 -10.62 0.97 -2.93
N LEU A 35 -9.94 0.58 -4.02
CA LEU A 35 -9.70 -0.83 -4.31
C LEU A 35 -8.93 -1.52 -3.19
N GLU A 36 -8.04 -0.80 -2.50
CA GLU A 36 -7.31 -1.31 -1.34
C GLU A 36 -8.25 -1.69 -0.20
N VAL A 37 -9.25 -0.83 0.08
CA VAL A 37 -10.25 -1.09 1.13
C VAL A 37 -11.07 -2.34 0.79
N VAL A 38 -11.48 -2.48 -0.47
CA VAL A 38 -12.23 -3.66 -0.93
C VAL A 38 -11.39 -4.93 -0.81
N HIS A 39 -10.08 -4.86 -1.08
CA HIS A 39 -9.20 -6.03 -0.94
C HIS A 39 -9.09 -6.52 0.50
N LEU A 40 -9.20 -5.66 1.51
CA LEU A 40 -9.21 -6.08 2.92
C LEU A 40 -10.41 -6.98 3.27
N HIS A 41 -11.49 -6.96 2.50
CA HIS A 41 -12.62 -7.89 2.68
C HIS A 41 -12.27 -9.35 2.36
N PHE A 42 -11.12 -9.61 1.73
CA PHE A 42 -10.58 -10.97 1.58
C PHE A 42 -9.82 -11.48 2.82
N ALA A 43 -9.60 -10.64 3.82
CA ALA A 43 -8.90 -11.03 5.06
C ALA A 43 -9.50 -12.27 5.74
N PRO A 44 -10.84 -12.44 5.90
CA PRO A 44 -11.40 -13.66 6.46
C PRO A 44 -11.05 -14.93 5.68
N LEU A 45 -10.95 -14.84 4.35
CA LEU A 45 -10.55 -15.97 3.51
C LEU A 45 -9.09 -16.35 3.73
N ILE A 46 -8.21 -15.35 3.89
CA ILE A 46 -6.80 -15.55 4.21
C ILE A 46 -6.66 -16.21 5.59
N VAL A 47 -7.37 -15.69 6.61
CA VAL A 47 -7.37 -16.27 7.96
C VAL A 47 -7.82 -17.73 7.93
N ALA A 48 -8.97 -18.02 7.30
CA ALA A 48 -9.51 -19.37 7.25
C ALA A 48 -8.56 -20.36 6.54
N SER A 49 -8.01 -19.98 5.39
CA SER A 49 -7.07 -20.83 4.66
C SER A 49 -5.74 -20.99 5.41
N SER A 50 -5.23 -19.95 6.08
CA SER A 50 -4.03 -20.04 6.92
C SER A 50 -4.25 -20.94 8.15
N ALA A 51 -5.45 -20.94 8.74
CA ALA A 51 -5.81 -21.83 9.84
C ALA A 51 -5.83 -23.30 9.39
N ILE A 52 -6.33 -23.59 8.19
CA ILE A 52 -6.28 -24.93 7.60
C ILE A 52 -4.81 -25.38 7.40
N PHE A 53 -3.95 -24.51 6.89
CA PHE A 53 -2.52 -24.83 6.78
C PHE A 53 -1.86 -25.04 8.15
N ALA A 54 -2.24 -24.22 9.15
CA ALA A 54 -1.72 -24.35 10.51
C ALA A 54 -2.04 -25.74 11.10
N THR A 55 -3.31 -26.19 10.98
CA THR A 55 -3.71 -27.52 11.48
C THR A 55 -3.00 -28.64 10.74
N ALA A 56 -2.89 -28.59 9.41
CA ALA A 56 -2.18 -29.58 8.62
C ALA A 56 -0.68 -29.64 8.99
N PHE A 57 -0.05 -28.49 9.20
CA PHE A 57 1.36 -28.44 9.64
C PHE A 57 1.53 -28.97 11.06
N ALA A 58 0.62 -28.63 11.98
CA ALA A 58 0.64 -29.15 13.33
C ALA A 58 0.57 -30.69 13.37
N GLU A 59 -0.34 -31.27 12.58
CA GLU A 59 -0.50 -32.72 12.46
C GLU A 59 0.76 -33.38 11.89
N ASN A 60 1.31 -32.85 10.80
CA ASN A 60 2.52 -33.40 10.16
C ASN A 60 3.76 -33.29 11.05
N ILE A 61 3.88 -32.23 11.86
CA ILE A 61 5.00 -32.07 12.81
C ILE A 61 4.83 -33.02 14.00
N SER A 62 3.62 -33.13 14.56
CA SER A 62 3.35 -33.99 15.73
C SER A 62 3.45 -35.47 15.40
N SER A 63 3.11 -35.88 14.20
CA SER A 63 3.26 -37.25 13.68
C SER A 63 4.69 -37.58 13.24
N GLY A 64 5.62 -36.61 13.26
CA GLY A 64 7.02 -36.81 12.85
C GLY A 64 7.24 -36.89 11.34
N VAL A 65 6.18 -36.72 10.51
CA VAL A 65 6.27 -36.72 9.06
C VAL A 65 7.05 -35.51 8.55
N MET A 66 6.94 -34.36 9.26
CA MET A 66 7.59 -33.12 8.87
C MET A 66 8.42 -32.54 10.03
N LYS A 67 9.64 -32.08 9.73
CA LYS A 67 10.46 -31.34 10.70
C LYS A 67 9.98 -29.90 10.83
N PHE A 68 10.05 -29.34 12.05
CA PHE A 68 9.69 -27.94 12.31
C PHE A 68 10.44 -26.94 11.39
N GLN A 69 11.69 -27.25 11.02
CA GLN A 69 12.51 -26.43 10.13
C GLN A 69 11.87 -26.19 8.76
N ALA A 70 11.01 -27.09 8.27
CA ALA A 70 10.32 -26.93 7.01
C ALA A 70 9.40 -25.69 6.99
N LEU A 71 8.90 -25.24 8.16
CA LEU A 71 8.10 -24.04 8.27
C LEU A 71 8.83 -22.76 7.79
N TYR A 72 10.17 -22.72 7.93
CA TYR A 72 10.96 -21.57 7.46
C TYR A 72 10.85 -21.31 5.95
N HIS A 73 10.52 -22.33 5.17
CA HIS A 73 10.28 -22.23 3.73
C HIS A 73 8.80 -22.19 3.40
N LEU A 74 7.97 -22.97 4.10
CA LEU A 74 6.53 -23.07 3.81
C LEU A 74 5.79 -21.79 4.15
N VAL A 75 6.08 -21.13 5.28
CA VAL A 75 5.39 -19.90 5.68
C VAL A 75 5.64 -18.76 4.70
N PRO A 76 6.89 -18.43 4.29
CA PRO A 76 7.11 -17.44 3.24
C PRO A 76 6.45 -17.80 1.90
N THR A 77 6.41 -19.09 1.55
CA THR A 77 5.77 -19.56 0.32
C THR A 77 4.26 -19.28 0.34
N ILE A 78 3.59 -19.54 1.47
CA ILE A 78 2.17 -19.23 1.64
C ILE A 78 1.92 -17.72 1.52
N ILE A 79 2.75 -16.90 2.18
CA ILE A 79 2.66 -15.44 2.09
C ILE A 79 2.82 -14.97 0.63
N LEU A 80 3.78 -15.55 -0.08
CA LEU A 80 3.99 -15.24 -1.50
C LEU A 80 2.78 -15.63 -2.36
N ILE A 81 2.19 -16.80 -2.12
CA ILE A 81 0.97 -17.25 -2.81
C ILE A 81 -0.17 -16.26 -2.56
N TYR A 82 -0.38 -15.81 -1.31
CA TYR A 82 -1.40 -14.81 -1.02
C TYR A 82 -1.10 -13.45 -1.69
N ALA A 83 0.17 -13.02 -1.69
CA ALA A 83 0.56 -11.81 -2.41
C ALA A 83 0.23 -11.90 -3.91
N VAL A 84 0.52 -13.02 -4.55
CA VAL A 84 0.18 -13.26 -5.96
C VAL A 84 -1.34 -13.28 -6.16
N LEU A 85 -2.08 -13.98 -5.31
CA LEU A 85 -3.53 -14.13 -5.47
C LEU A 85 -4.29 -12.83 -5.23
N PHE A 86 -3.88 -12.01 -4.27
CA PHE A 86 -4.65 -10.84 -3.84
C PHE A 86 -4.05 -9.50 -4.29
N ILE A 87 -2.71 -9.39 -4.47
CA ILE A 87 -2.07 -8.13 -4.85
C ILE A 87 -1.81 -8.08 -6.36
N CYS A 88 -1.41 -9.19 -6.97
CA CYS A 88 -1.10 -9.23 -8.40
C CYS A 88 -2.24 -8.71 -9.31
N PRO A 89 -3.53 -8.98 -9.04
CA PRO A 89 -4.61 -8.44 -9.87
C PRO A 89 -4.66 -6.92 -9.94
N LEU A 90 -4.16 -6.21 -8.91
CA LEU A 90 -4.12 -4.75 -8.89
C LEU A 90 -3.10 -4.16 -9.88
N TYR A 91 -2.09 -4.94 -10.29
CA TYR A 91 -1.12 -4.52 -11.30
C TYR A 91 -1.74 -4.20 -12.66
N ILE A 92 -2.95 -4.68 -12.93
CA ILE A 92 -3.66 -4.40 -14.17
C ILE A 92 -3.90 -2.88 -14.38
N PHE A 93 -3.95 -2.10 -13.28
CA PHE A 93 -4.12 -0.65 -13.32
C PHE A 93 -2.81 0.12 -13.48
N SER A 94 -1.65 -0.54 -13.34
CA SER A 94 -0.34 0.12 -13.27
C SER A 94 -0.04 0.97 -14.49
N TYR A 95 -0.36 0.50 -15.69
CA TYR A 95 -0.14 1.24 -16.91
C TYR A 95 -0.96 2.55 -16.95
N LYS A 96 -2.25 2.48 -16.55
CA LYS A 96 -3.12 3.67 -16.50
C LYS A 96 -2.65 4.67 -15.44
N LEU A 97 -2.29 4.19 -14.26
CA LEU A 97 -1.77 5.02 -13.19
C LEU A 97 -0.44 5.68 -13.57
N TRP A 98 0.48 4.92 -14.17
CA TRP A 98 1.74 5.47 -14.68
C TRP A 98 1.51 6.56 -15.72
N LYS A 99 0.65 6.29 -16.72
CA LYS A 99 0.29 7.28 -17.76
C LYS A 99 -0.33 8.54 -17.15
N THR A 100 -1.23 8.38 -16.18
CA THR A 100 -1.87 9.50 -15.46
C THR A 100 -0.84 10.31 -14.67
N LYS A 101 0.08 9.64 -13.97
CA LYS A 101 1.17 10.29 -13.23
C LYS A 101 2.07 11.11 -14.15
N VAL A 102 2.54 10.51 -15.25
CA VAL A 102 3.42 11.21 -16.21
C VAL A 102 2.71 12.40 -16.84
N ARG A 103 1.44 12.25 -17.26
CA ARG A 103 0.64 13.36 -17.78
C ARG A 103 0.47 14.46 -16.74
N GLY A 104 0.07 14.08 -15.51
CA GLY A 104 -0.12 15.05 -14.43
C GLY A 104 1.16 15.81 -14.10
N LEU A 105 2.31 15.13 -14.01
CA LEU A 105 3.60 15.78 -13.80
C LEU A 105 3.90 16.79 -14.90
N ASN A 106 3.74 16.42 -16.16
CA ASN A 106 3.99 17.35 -17.28
C ASN A 106 3.08 18.58 -17.22
N GLU A 107 1.77 18.39 -17.04
CA GLU A 107 0.80 19.49 -16.99
C GLU A 107 1.06 20.43 -15.79
N TYR A 108 1.27 19.87 -14.60
CA TYR A 108 1.49 20.66 -13.39
C TYR A 108 2.87 21.31 -13.34
N MET A 109 3.92 20.67 -13.89
CA MET A 109 5.26 21.29 -13.99
C MET A 109 5.26 22.47 -14.95
N ILE A 110 4.52 22.40 -16.07
CA ILE A 110 4.39 23.54 -16.98
C ILE A 110 3.66 24.70 -16.28
N MET A 111 2.55 24.40 -15.57
CA MET A 111 1.81 25.41 -14.80
C MET A 111 2.70 26.01 -13.69
N ALA A 112 3.45 25.17 -12.96
CA ALA A 112 4.38 25.61 -11.92
C ALA A 112 5.48 26.52 -12.48
N HIS A 113 6.05 26.18 -13.65
CA HIS A 113 7.05 27.03 -14.31
C HIS A 113 6.49 28.43 -14.63
N HIS A 114 5.31 28.49 -15.24
CA HIS A 114 4.67 29.78 -15.54
C HIS A 114 4.35 30.59 -14.28
N TYR A 115 3.86 29.91 -13.22
CA TYR A 115 3.53 30.58 -11.96
C TYR A 115 4.78 31.14 -11.27
N VAL A 116 5.87 30.34 -11.17
CA VAL A 116 7.14 30.76 -10.58
C VAL A 116 7.74 31.92 -11.35
N ASP A 117 7.74 31.88 -12.69
CA ASP A 117 8.25 32.98 -13.51
C ASP A 117 7.46 34.28 -13.33
N ALA A 118 6.13 34.18 -13.23
CA ALA A 118 5.27 35.34 -12.91
C ALA A 118 5.53 35.87 -11.50
N PHE A 119 5.67 34.98 -10.50
CA PHE A 119 5.99 35.35 -9.12
C PHE A 119 7.36 36.06 -9.04
N ASP A 120 8.39 35.50 -9.69
CA ASP A 120 9.73 36.08 -9.72
C ASP A 120 9.74 37.48 -10.37
N ARG A 121 9.02 37.66 -11.49
CA ARG A 121 8.88 38.99 -12.11
C ARG A 121 8.23 39.97 -11.17
N LYS A 122 7.11 39.58 -10.55
CA LYS A 122 6.34 40.46 -9.66
C LYS A 122 7.13 40.85 -8.40
N TRP A 123 7.69 39.88 -7.69
CA TRP A 123 8.19 40.06 -6.34
C TRP A 123 9.72 40.21 -6.22
N LEU A 124 10.50 39.59 -7.13
CA LEU A 124 11.97 39.61 -7.07
C LEU A 124 12.57 40.60 -8.04
N ARG A 125 11.96 40.84 -9.20
CA ARG A 125 12.48 41.77 -10.22
C ARG A 125 11.87 43.17 -10.18
N GLY A 126 10.95 43.42 -9.24
CA GLY A 126 10.41 44.74 -8.99
C GLY A 126 9.32 45.18 -9.96
N GLU A 127 8.69 44.28 -10.72
CA GLU A 127 7.54 44.56 -11.59
C GLU A 127 6.23 44.61 -10.79
N ASN A 128 6.31 44.89 -9.47
CA ASN A 128 5.16 44.95 -8.59
C ASN A 128 4.37 46.25 -8.80
N PRO A 129 3.02 46.21 -8.87
CA PRO A 129 2.23 47.41 -8.86
C PRO A 129 2.48 48.29 -7.64
N ALA A 130 2.59 49.61 -7.83
CA ALA A 130 2.88 50.55 -6.75
C ALA A 130 1.86 50.45 -5.60
N GLY A 131 2.30 50.13 -4.41
CA GLY A 131 1.48 50.02 -3.20
C GLY A 131 0.96 48.63 -2.85
N GLU A 132 1.30 47.61 -3.60
CA GLU A 132 0.99 46.22 -3.21
C GLU A 132 2.06 45.67 -2.26
N GLU A 133 1.66 45.36 -1.03
CA GLU A 133 2.56 44.74 -0.04
C GLU A 133 2.65 43.24 -0.26
N GLN A 134 3.85 42.66 -0.14
CA GLN A 134 4.07 41.22 -0.28
C GLN A 134 3.36 40.42 0.83
N LEU A 135 3.34 40.99 2.04
CA LEU A 135 2.65 40.37 3.18
C LEU A 135 1.13 40.56 3.03
N GLY A 136 0.38 39.44 3.13
CA GLY A 136 -1.09 39.45 3.00
C GLY A 136 -1.61 39.14 1.63
N THR A 137 -0.74 39.02 0.60
CA THR A 137 -1.17 38.53 -0.73
C THR A 137 -1.32 37.00 -0.72
N GLY A 138 -2.23 36.49 -1.54
CA GLY A 138 -2.42 35.04 -1.76
C GLY A 138 -1.30 34.38 -2.58
N ASP A 139 -0.34 35.17 -3.12
CA ASP A 139 0.64 34.65 -4.09
C ASP A 139 1.59 33.63 -3.48
N ILE A 140 2.09 33.88 -2.26
CA ILE A 140 2.96 32.92 -1.55
C ILE A 140 2.21 31.64 -1.21
N GLN A 141 0.94 31.77 -0.76
CA GLN A 141 0.10 30.61 -0.47
C GLN A 141 -0.20 29.80 -1.72
N SER A 142 -0.52 30.48 -2.82
CA SER A 142 -0.79 29.81 -4.10
C SER A 142 0.45 29.07 -4.64
N LEU A 143 1.66 29.64 -4.45
CA LEU A 143 2.92 28.97 -4.79
C LEU A 143 3.12 27.69 -3.94
N ALA A 144 2.83 27.77 -2.64
CA ALA A 144 2.91 26.61 -1.74
C ALA A 144 1.88 25.54 -2.11
N ASP A 145 0.64 25.92 -2.41
CA ASP A 145 -0.43 24.98 -2.79
C ASP A 145 -0.15 24.30 -4.13
N LEU A 146 0.45 25.03 -5.07
CA LEU A 146 0.89 24.47 -6.35
C LEU A 146 2.03 23.44 -6.14
N ASN A 147 3.01 23.76 -5.29
CA ASN A 147 4.06 22.82 -4.92
C ASN A 147 3.49 21.58 -4.22
N ASN A 148 2.52 21.72 -3.32
CA ASN A 148 1.83 20.59 -2.69
C ASN A 148 1.12 19.71 -3.73
N SER A 149 0.51 20.31 -4.75
CA SER A 149 -0.12 19.57 -5.85
C SER A 149 0.89 18.76 -6.64
N VAL A 150 2.04 19.34 -6.99
CA VAL A 150 3.15 18.65 -7.68
C VAL A 150 3.69 17.51 -6.82
N ASN A 151 3.88 17.74 -5.53
CA ASN A 151 4.35 16.70 -4.59
C ASN A 151 3.34 15.54 -4.48
N THR A 152 2.03 15.84 -4.43
CA THR A 152 0.98 14.80 -4.43
C THR A 152 1.07 13.91 -5.67
N ILE A 153 1.36 14.48 -6.84
CA ILE A 153 1.55 13.72 -8.08
C ILE A 153 2.86 12.91 -8.03
N ASN A 154 3.95 13.49 -7.51
CA ASN A 154 5.22 12.79 -7.32
C ASN A 154 5.06 11.56 -6.41
N ASP A 155 4.27 11.69 -5.35
CA ASP A 155 3.99 10.62 -4.39
C ASP A 155 2.94 9.63 -4.88
N MET A 156 2.32 9.89 -6.04
CA MET A 156 1.32 9.01 -6.62
C MET A 156 1.90 7.62 -6.90
N ARG A 157 1.22 6.61 -6.40
CA ARG A 157 1.57 5.20 -6.57
C ARG A 157 1.20 4.71 -7.97
N ILE A 158 2.05 3.85 -8.53
CA ILE A 158 1.79 3.21 -9.83
C ILE A 158 0.87 1.99 -9.67
N ILE A 159 0.78 1.42 -8.47
CA ILE A 159 -0.08 0.30 -8.14
C ILE A 159 -1.04 0.77 -7.04
N PRO A 160 -2.36 0.53 -7.15
CA PRO A 160 -3.33 0.93 -6.13
C PRO A 160 -3.28 -0.04 -4.93
N ALA A 161 -2.07 -0.27 -4.40
CA ALA A 161 -1.79 -1.07 -3.22
C ALA A 161 -0.77 -0.33 -2.36
N SER A 162 -1.13 -0.01 -1.12
CA SER A 162 -0.22 0.61 -0.17
C SER A 162 0.69 -0.44 0.49
N ARG A 163 1.80 0.03 1.05
CA ARG A 163 2.62 -0.81 1.93
C ARG A 163 1.81 -1.36 3.11
N LYS A 164 0.83 -0.58 3.59
CA LYS A 164 -0.07 -0.99 4.67
C LYS A 164 -0.90 -2.22 4.27
N LEU A 165 -1.45 -2.27 3.07
CA LEU A 165 -2.19 -3.44 2.58
C LEU A 165 -1.32 -4.69 2.55
N ILE A 166 -0.09 -4.57 2.00
CA ILE A 166 0.86 -5.68 1.89
C ILE A 166 1.22 -6.23 3.27
N ILE A 167 1.56 -5.33 4.20
CA ILE A 167 1.88 -5.70 5.59
C ILE A 167 0.66 -6.33 6.27
N SER A 168 -0.54 -5.75 6.09
CA SER A 168 -1.77 -6.30 6.67
C SER A 168 -2.03 -7.73 6.22
N PHE A 169 -1.87 -8.03 4.93
CA PHE A 169 -2.06 -9.39 4.42
C PHE A 169 -1.00 -10.36 4.96
N ALA A 170 0.26 -9.93 5.05
CA ALA A 170 1.32 -10.73 5.66
C ALA A 170 1.01 -11.04 7.14
N VAL A 171 0.64 -10.03 7.93
CA VAL A 171 0.30 -10.20 9.35
C VAL A 171 -0.92 -11.11 9.51
N ILE A 172 -2.00 -10.85 8.75
CA ILE A 172 -3.24 -11.64 8.81
C ILE A 172 -2.96 -13.11 8.46
N SER A 173 -2.06 -13.38 7.51
CA SER A 173 -1.71 -14.76 7.14
C SER A 173 -0.86 -15.47 8.18
N ILE A 174 -0.06 -14.74 8.96
CA ILE A 174 0.83 -15.29 9.98
C ILE A 174 0.07 -15.60 11.29
N ILE A 175 -0.91 -14.79 11.67
CA ILE A 175 -1.64 -14.94 12.96
C ILE A 175 -2.11 -16.37 13.22
N PRO A 176 -2.78 -17.09 12.29
CA PRO A 176 -3.23 -18.45 12.54
C PRO A 176 -2.07 -19.48 12.62
N LEU A 177 -0.88 -19.11 12.13
CA LEU A 177 0.31 -19.96 12.16
C LEU A 177 1.12 -19.82 13.46
N LEU A 178 0.87 -18.75 14.25
CA LEU A 178 1.62 -18.50 15.50
C LEU A 178 1.56 -19.65 16.50
N PRO A 179 0.41 -20.35 16.70
CA PRO A 179 0.35 -21.48 17.63
C PRO A 179 1.32 -22.61 17.30
N LEU A 180 1.78 -22.74 16.04
CA LEU A 180 2.80 -23.74 15.67
C LEU A 180 4.13 -23.56 16.42
N LEU A 181 4.42 -22.34 16.88
CA LEU A 181 5.61 -22.07 17.69
C LEU A 181 5.60 -22.83 19.02
N LEU A 182 4.40 -23.12 19.56
CA LEU A 182 4.23 -23.88 20.80
C LEU A 182 4.68 -25.34 20.68
N LEU A 183 4.69 -25.88 19.47
CA LEU A 183 5.22 -27.23 19.20
C LEU A 183 6.74 -27.31 19.37
N LYS A 184 7.45 -26.17 19.17
CA LYS A 184 8.91 -26.11 19.35
C LYS A 184 9.30 -25.56 20.72
N TYR A 185 8.57 -24.58 21.23
CA TYR A 185 8.84 -23.89 22.47
C TYR A 185 7.65 -24.07 23.42
N PRO A 186 7.74 -24.98 24.43
CA PRO A 186 6.68 -25.15 25.40
C PRO A 186 6.34 -23.83 26.11
N LEU A 187 5.08 -23.61 26.42
CA LEU A 187 4.59 -22.35 27.05
C LEU A 187 5.42 -21.94 28.27
N LEU A 188 5.85 -22.91 29.09
CA LEU A 188 6.69 -22.67 30.28
C LEU A 188 8.01 -21.96 29.94
N GLN A 189 8.64 -22.31 28.82
CA GLN A 189 9.89 -21.69 28.40
C GLN A 189 9.64 -20.26 27.88
N ILE A 190 8.55 -20.04 27.13
CA ILE A 190 8.20 -18.72 26.60
C ILE A 190 7.87 -17.77 27.77
N VAL A 191 7.05 -18.20 28.72
CA VAL A 191 6.69 -17.41 29.92
C VAL A 191 7.93 -17.13 30.77
N GLY A 192 8.80 -18.10 30.99
CA GLY A 192 10.04 -17.91 31.73
C GLY A 192 10.97 -16.89 31.07
N THR A 193 11.15 -16.96 29.76
CA THR A 193 11.95 -15.97 29.02
C THR A 193 11.35 -14.56 29.09
N LEU A 194 10.02 -14.43 28.94
CA LEU A 194 9.34 -13.14 29.06
C LEU A 194 9.46 -12.54 30.47
N LEU A 195 9.34 -13.36 31.52
CA LEU A 195 9.53 -12.92 32.91
C LEU A 195 10.96 -12.47 33.16
N ASN A 196 11.96 -13.16 32.63
CA ASN A 196 13.35 -12.74 32.74
C ASN A 196 13.63 -11.42 32.02
N ILE A 197 13.07 -11.22 30.83
CA ILE A 197 13.20 -9.94 30.09
C ILE A 197 12.52 -8.80 30.87
N LEU A 198 11.34 -9.03 31.44
CA LEU A 198 10.60 -8.02 32.21
C LEU A 198 11.24 -7.73 33.58
N SER A 199 11.91 -8.71 34.19
CA SER A 199 12.61 -8.57 35.47
C SER A 199 14.03 -7.97 35.32
N GLY A 200 14.51 -7.77 34.09
CA GLY A 200 15.82 -7.20 33.83
C GLY A 200 17.01 -8.12 34.19
N GLN A 201 16.77 -9.42 34.25
CA GLN A 201 17.82 -10.48 34.45
C GLN A 201 18.20 -11.13 33.15
#